data_d9c59072166bd1adb40863e217efba87
#
_entry.id   d9c59072166bd1adb40863e217efba87
#
_cell.length_a   1.000
_cell.length_b   1.000
_cell.length_c   1.000
_cell.angle_alpha   90.00
_cell.angle_beta   90.00
_cell.angle_gamma   90.00
#
_symmetry.space_group_name_H-M   'P 1'
#
loop_
_entity.id
_entity.type
_entity.pdbx_description
1 polymer ?
#
loop_
_entity_poly.entity_id
_entity_poly.type
_entity_poly.pdbx_seq_one_letter_code
_entity_poly.pdbx_strand_id
1 'polypeptide(L)'
;MKFSVSSSALLSLLATTGKVISNKNTLPILDYFLLELNGNTLQVTTSDLETTLVGQIEVDSVESEGTIAAPAKLMLDSLKEFPELPLTIEVNDKNWEITINWKSGSLSIPGASAV
;
A
#
# COMPACT_ATOMS: atom_id res chain seq x y z
N MET A 1 -6.90 8.83 -5.76
CA MET A 1 -6.03 7.70 -6.15
C MET A 1 -6.87 6.47 -6.33
N LYS A 2 -6.85 5.89 -7.49
CA LYS A 2 -7.58 4.66 -7.80
C LYS A 2 -6.87 3.87 -8.88
N PHE A 3 -6.61 2.59 -8.63
CA PHE A 3 -5.88 1.73 -9.55
C PHE A 3 -6.21 0.27 -9.32
N SER A 4 -5.90 -0.57 -10.30
CA SER A 4 -6.08 -2.02 -10.21
C SER A 4 -4.73 -2.72 -10.29
N VAL A 5 -4.55 -3.73 -9.44
CA VAL A 5 -3.31 -4.50 -9.34
C VAL A 5 -3.63 -5.89 -8.82
N SER A 6 -2.81 -6.89 -9.17
CA SER A 6 -3.00 -8.22 -8.60
C SER A 6 -2.60 -8.25 -7.13
N SER A 7 -3.33 -9.03 -6.33
CA SER A 7 -3.05 -9.15 -4.90
C SER A 7 -1.65 -9.69 -4.62
N SER A 8 -1.22 -10.68 -5.39
CA SER A 8 0.11 -11.28 -5.21
C SER A 8 1.24 -10.32 -5.56
N ALA A 9 1.08 -9.53 -6.62
CA ALA A 9 2.08 -8.53 -7.01
C ALA A 9 2.23 -7.45 -5.92
N LEU A 10 1.11 -6.95 -5.41
CA LEU A 10 1.13 -5.93 -4.36
C LEU A 10 1.70 -6.49 -3.06
N LEU A 11 1.28 -7.69 -2.66
CA LEU A 11 1.80 -8.33 -1.45
C LEU A 11 3.31 -8.55 -1.54
N SER A 12 3.79 -9.02 -2.67
CA SER A 12 5.21 -9.28 -2.90
C SER A 12 6.02 -7.99 -2.76
N LEU A 13 5.53 -6.89 -3.35
CA LEU A 13 6.18 -5.58 -3.25
C LEU A 13 6.22 -5.09 -1.80
N LEU A 14 5.10 -5.13 -1.10
CA LEU A 14 5.02 -4.66 0.27
C LEU A 14 5.81 -5.54 1.24
N ALA A 15 5.82 -6.85 1.01
CA ALA A 15 6.59 -7.77 1.86
C ALA A 15 8.10 -7.54 1.70
N THR A 16 8.56 -7.26 0.49
CA THR A 16 9.97 -6.99 0.23
C THR A 16 10.40 -5.66 0.85
N THR A 17 9.65 -4.59 0.63
CA THR A 17 9.98 -3.28 1.19
C THR A 17 9.73 -3.23 2.69
N GLY A 18 8.77 -4.00 3.18
CA GLY A 18 8.43 -4.04 4.60
C GLY A 18 9.49 -4.67 5.49
N LYS A 19 10.51 -5.31 4.92
CA LYS A 19 11.61 -5.88 5.71
C LYS A 19 12.39 -4.85 6.50
N VAL A 20 12.33 -3.59 6.10
CA VAL A 20 12.96 -2.48 6.82
C VAL A 20 12.20 -2.14 8.09
N ILE A 21 10.88 -2.37 8.09
CA ILE A 21 10.03 -2.07 9.25
C ILE A 21 10.23 -3.13 10.31
N SER A 22 10.88 -2.75 11.40
CA SER A 22 11.20 -3.66 12.49
C SER A 22 10.06 -3.72 13.50
N ASN A 23 9.81 -4.92 14.06
CA ASN A 23 8.87 -5.08 15.17
C ASN A 23 9.34 -4.35 16.43
N LYS A 24 10.59 -3.97 16.48
CA LYS A 24 11.17 -3.23 17.59
C LYS A 24 11.05 -1.72 17.43
N ASN A 25 10.50 -1.28 16.31
CA ASN A 25 10.31 0.13 16.05
C ASN A 25 9.21 0.69 16.94
N THR A 26 9.54 1.69 17.74
CA THR A 26 8.60 2.31 18.68
C THR A 26 7.99 3.60 18.15
N LEU A 27 8.39 4.05 16.96
CA LEU A 27 7.87 5.27 16.36
C LEU A 27 6.75 4.92 15.37
N PRO A 28 5.48 5.30 15.67
CA PRO A 28 4.34 4.89 14.83
C PRO A 28 4.46 5.31 13.37
N ILE A 29 5.08 6.45 13.10
CA ILE A 29 5.19 6.94 11.72
C ILE A 29 6.06 6.03 10.84
N LEU A 30 6.96 5.26 11.45
CA LEU A 30 7.82 4.34 10.69
C LEU A 30 7.11 3.03 10.34
N ASP A 31 5.88 2.84 10.83
CA ASP A 31 5.07 1.66 10.53
C ASP A 31 4.18 1.85 9.32
N TYR A 32 4.44 2.86 8.50
CA TYR A 32 3.66 3.14 7.31
C TYR A 32 4.46 2.92 6.03
N PHE A 33 3.75 2.45 5.00
CA PHE A 33 4.25 2.50 3.63
C PHE A 33 3.83 3.81 3.01
N LEU A 34 4.75 4.49 2.33
CA LEU A 34 4.39 5.62 1.49
C LEU A 34 4.12 5.07 0.09
N LEU A 35 2.88 5.17 -0.36
CA LEU A 35 2.45 4.72 -1.68
C LEU A 35 2.29 5.92 -2.60
N GLU A 36 3.01 5.90 -3.72
CA GLU A 36 2.94 6.97 -4.73
C GLU A 36 2.61 6.36 -6.08
N LEU A 37 1.54 6.80 -6.69
CA LEU A 37 1.10 6.32 -7.99
C LEU A 37 1.29 7.41 -9.04
N ASN A 38 2.19 7.16 -9.97
CA ASN A 38 2.49 8.05 -11.08
C ASN A 38 2.41 7.29 -12.40
N GLY A 39 1.52 7.70 -13.30
CA GLY A 39 1.26 6.93 -14.51
C GLY A 39 0.82 5.53 -14.10
N ASN A 40 1.43 4.51 -14.69
CA ASN A 40 1.12 3.11 -14.35
C ASN A 40 2.09 2.53 -13.33
N THR A 41 2.91 3.36 -12.69
CA THR A 41 3.91 2.89 -11.72
C THR A 41 3.48 3.20 -10.30
N LEU A 42 3.40 2.18 -9.47
CA LEU A 42 3.21 2.33 -8.03
C LEU A 42 4.56 2.20 -7.36
N GLN A 43 4.98 3.25 -6.67
CA GLN A 43 6.21 3.27 -5.89
C GLN A 43 5.86 3.15 -4.42
N VAL A 44 6.57 2.26 -3.72
CA VAL A 44 6.42 2.07 -2.27
C VAL A 44 7.74 2.41 -1.60
N THR A 45 7.68 3.29 -0.64
CA THR A 45 8.84 3.70 0.15
C THR A 45 8.61 3.32 1.61
N THR A 46 9.60 2.67 2.21
CA THR A 46 9.62 2.40 3.65
C THR A 46 10.93 2.86 4.21
N SER A 47 10.93 3.30 5.46
CA SER A 47 12.17 3.71 6.12
C SER A 47 12.10 3.45 7.61
N ASP A 48 13.26 3.17 8.19
CA ASP A 48 13.48 3.28 9.61
C ASP A 48 14.46 4.44 9.85
N LEU A 49 15.06 4.52 11.02
CA LEU A 49 15.96 5.63 11.36
C LEU A 49 17.25 5.66 10.53
N GLU A 50 17.64 4.53 9.94
CA GLU A 50 18.93 4.40 9.27
C GLU A 50 18.83 3.94 7.82
N THR A 51 17.73 3.29 7.45
CA THR A 51 17.61 2.64 6.16
C THR A 51 16.30 3.03 5.47
N THR A 52 16.38 3.30 4.17
CA THR A 52 15.21 3.54 3.33
C THR A 52 15.21 2.54 2.19
N LEU A 53 14.10 1.84 2.01
CA LEU A 53 13.90 0.95 0.87
C LEU A 53 12.81 1.51 -0.03
N VAL A 54 13.05 1.45 -1.32
CA VAL A 54 12.10 1.87 -2.34
C VAL A 54 11.88 0.71 -3.30
N GLY A 55 10.63 0.36 -3.53
CA GLY A 55 10.27 -0.64 -4.54
C GLY A 55 9.21 -0.08 -5.45
N GLN A 56 9.09 -0.64 -6.65
CA GLN A 56 8.04 -0.20 -7.57
C GLN A 56 7.59 -1.34 -8.46
N ILE A 57 6.32 -1.28 -8.87
CA ILE A 57 5.73 -2.21 -9.82
C ILE A 57 4.84 -1.42 -10.78
N GLU A 58 4.57 -2.03 -11.93
CA GLU A 58 3.54 -1.52 -12.82
C GLU A 58 2.20 -2.10 -12.39
N VAL A 59 1.18 -1.24 -12.33
CA VAL A 59 -0.19 -1.68 -12.03
C VAL A 59 -0.94 -1.96 -13.32
N ASP A 60 -2.05 -2.70 -13.21
CA ASP A 60 -2.80 -3.13 -14.38
C ASP A 60 -3.56 -1.98 -15.04
N SER A 61 -4.14 -1.09 -14.24
CA SER A 61 -4.84 0.08 -14.75
C SER A 61 -4.86 1.18 -13.71
N VAL A 62 -4.96 2.42 -14.17
CA VAL A 62 -4.97 3.61 -13.32
C VAL A 62 -6.15 4.49 -13.72
N GLU A 63 -7.00 4.85 -12.77
CA GLU A 63 -8.06 5.84 -12.97
C GLU A 63 -7.64 7.21 -12.46
N SER A 64 -6.90 7.27 -11.36
CA SER A 64 -6.36 8.53 -10.85
C SER A 64 -5.10 8.30 -10.04
N GLU A 65 -4.17 9.23 -10.16
CA GLU A 65 -2.91 9.20 -9.44
C GLU A 65 -3.06 9.78 -8.03
N GLY A 66 -2.04 9.61 -7.20
CA GLY A 66 -2.04 10.17 -5.86
C GLY A 66 -0.95 9.58 -4.97
N THR A 67 -1.00 9.98 -3.71
CA THR A 67 -0.05 9.58 -2.69
C THR A 67 -0.78 9.35 -1.37
N ILE A 68 -0.42 8.29 -0.66
CA ILE A 68 -1.05 7.93 0.60
C ILE A 68 -0.04 7.23 1.52
N ALA A 69 -0.16 7.45 2.82
CA ALA A 69 0.54 6.66 3.82
C ALA A 69 -0.38 5.53 4.28
N ALA A 70 0.04 4.30 4.10
CA ALA A 70 -0.76 3.12 4.43
C ALA A 70 -0.14 2.38 5.61
N PRO A 71 -0.94 1.94 6.61
CA PRO A 71 -0.41 1.22 7.76
C PRO A 71 0.14 -0.14 7.31
N ALA A 72 1.43 -0.35 7.57
CA ALA A 72 2.15 -1.49 7.02
C ALA A 72 1.59 -2.83 7.50
N LYS A 73 1.38 -2.97 8.78
CA LYS A 73 0.92 -4.23 9.35
C LYS A 73 -0.48 -4.61 8.87
N LEU A 74 -1.40 -3.64 8.87
CA LEU A 74 -2.76 -3.88 8.40
C LEU A 74 -2.79 -4.23 6.91
N MET A 75 -1.99 -3.54 6.10
CA MET A 75 -1.91 -3.84 4.67
C MET A 75 -1.36 -5.24 4.43
N LEU A 76 -0.26 -5.59 5.08
CA LEU A 76 0.34 -6.92 4.92
C LEU A 76 -0.59 -8.03 5.40
N ASP A 77 -1.18 -7.87 6.59
CA ASP A 77 -2.08 -8.87 7.13
C ASP A 77 -3.32 -9.06 6.26
N SER A 78 -3.86 -7.96 5.75
CA SER A 78 -5.03 -8.01 4.87
C SER A 78 -4.72 -8.70 3.54
N LEU A 79 -3.58 -8.37 2.94
CA LEU A 79 -3.20 -8.95 1.65
C LEU A 79 -2.88 -10.44 1.74
N LYS A 80 -2.40 -10.91 2.88
CA LYS A 80 -2.13 -12.33 3.09
C LYS A 80 -3.39 -13.19 3.11
N GLU A 81 -4.54 -12.58 3.36
CA GLU A 81 -5.82 -13.30 3.39
C GLU A 81 -6.38 -13.56 1.99
N PHE A 82 -5.88 -12.86 0.98
CA PHE A 82 -6.39 -13.02 -0.39
C PHE A 82 -5.67 -14.12 -1.14
N PRO A 83 -6.41 -14.95 -1.90
CA PRO A 83 -5.78 -15.73 -2.97
C PRO A 83 -5.32 -14.78 -4.07
N GLU A 84 -4.61 -15.28 -5.07
CA GLU A 84 -4.22 -14.45 -6.19
C GLU A 84 -5.47 -14.03 -6.98
N LEU A 85 -5.77 -12.72 -6.97
CA LEU A 85 -6.90 -12.16 -7.69
C LEU A 85 -6.67 -10.67 -7.92
N PRO A 86 -7.37 -10.09 -8.90
CA PRO A 86 -7.27 -8.64 -9.14
C PRO A 86 -7.98 -7.87 -8.04
N LEU A 87 -7.32 -6.80 -7.60
CA LEU A 87 -7.85 -5.87 -6.60
C LEU A 87 -7.95 -4.49 -7.21
N THR A 88 -8.96 -3.73 -6.80
CA THR A 88 -9.05 -2.30 -7.08
C THR A 88 -8.80 -1.56 -5.78
N ILE A 89 -7.79 -0.73 -5.76
CA ILE A 89 -7.42 0.06 -4.59
C ILE A 89 -7.89 1.49 -4.83
N GLU A 90 -8.67 2.01 -3.91
CA GLU A 90 -9.21 3.36 -3.98
C GLU A 90 -8.91 4.10 -2.69
N VAL A 91 -8.42 5.34 -2.81
CA VAL A 91 -8.13 6.18 -1.65
C VAL A 91 -9.05 7.39 -1.68
N ASN A 92 -9.76 7.60 -0.57
CA ASN A 92 -10.60 8.77 -0.40
C ASN A 92 -9.72 9.92 0.13
N ASP A 93 -9.58 10.98 -0.66
CA ASP A 93 -8.71 12.09 -0.34
C ASP A 93 -9.28 13.05 0.71
N LYS A 94 -10.51 12.81 1.15
CA LYS A 94 -11.12 13.62 2.21
C LYS A 94 -10.82 13.08 3.60
N ASN A 95 -10.81 11.75 3.75
CA ASN A 95 -10.59 11.12 5.05
C ASN A 95 -9.43 10.11 5.04
N TRP A 96 -8.72 9.98 3.92
CA TRP A 96 -7.58 9.09 3.74
C TRP A 96 -7.91 7.61 3.95
N GLU A 97 -9.16 7.23 3.78
CA GLU A 97 -9.57 5.84 3.85
C GLU A 97 -9.13 5.10 2.59
N ILE A 98 -8.51 3.93 2.79
CA ILE A 98 -8.07 3.05 1.71
C ILE A 98 -9.10 1.94 1.59
N THR A 99 -9.72 1.81 0.41
CA THR A 99 -10.69 0.76 0.16
C THR A 99 -10.11 -0.23 -0.84
N ILE A 100 -10.13 -1.51 -0.47
CA ILE A 100 -9.68 -2.60 -1.33
C ILE A 100 -10.92 -3.34 -1.80
N ASN A 101 -11.18 -3.31 -3.10
CA ASN A 101 -12.34 -3.96 -3.69
C ASN A 101 -11.91 -5.16 -4.52
N TRP A 102 -12.68 -6.24 -4.44
CA TRP A 102 -12.50 -7.41 -5.27
C TRP A 102 -13.87 -7.96 -5.66
N LYS A 103 -13.88 -9.00 -6.47
CA LYS A 103 -15.13 -9.54 -7.07
C LYS A 103 -16.20 -9.85 -6.01
N SER A 104 -15.81 -10.35 -4.85
CA SER A 104 -16.74 -10.83 -3.82
C SER A 104 -16.96 -9.87 -2.67
N GLY A 105 -16.28 -8.74 -2.61
CA GLY A 105 -16.44 -7.84 -1.47
C GLY A 105 -15.49 -6.66 -1.46
N SER A 106 -15.41 -6.02 -0.30
CA SER A 106 -14.52 -4.88 -0.09
C SER A 106 -14.06 -4.82 1.35
N LEU A 107 -12.92 -4.17 1.55
CA LEU A 107 -12.30 -3.98 2.86
C LEU A 107 -11.78 -2.55 2.94
N SER A 108 -11.99 -1.89 4.07
CA SER A 108 -11.49 -0.54 4.29
C SER A 108 -10.40 -0.53 5.36
N ILE A 109 -9.33 0.22 5.09
CA ILE A 109 -8.20 0.39 5.99
C ILE A 109 -7.98 1.88 6.21
N PRO A 110 -7.84 2.33 7.46
CA PRO A 110 -7.54 3.75 7.70
C PRO A 110 -6.12 4.07 7.28
N GLY A 111 -5.95 5.02 6.38
CA GLY A 111 -4.66 5.54 5.98
C GLY A 111 -4.38 6.87 6.66
N ALA A 112 -3.35 7.55 6.20
CA ALA A 112 -2.98 8.86 6.69
C ALA A 112 -2.48 9.74 5.55
N SER A 113 -2.53 11.05 5.75
CA SER A 113 -1.95 11.97 4.79
C SER A 113 -0.45 11.72 4.65
N ALA A 114 0.05 11.73 3.42
CA ALA A 114 1.48 11.56 3.15
C ALA A 114 2.26 12.86 3.35
N VAL A 115 1.59 13.93 3.68
CA VAL A 115 2.19 15.26 3.86
C VAL A 115 2.36 15.58 5.34
#